data_84a49bf920b5f5e83eeacf032ab1c129
#
_entry.id   84a49bf920b5f5e83eeacf032ab1c129
#
_cell.length_a   1.000
_cell.length_b   1.000
_cell.length_c   1.000
_cell.angle_alpha   90.00
_cell.angle_beta   90.00
_cell.angle_gamma   90.00
#
_symmetry.space_group_name_H-M   'P 1'
#
loop_
_entity.id
_entity.type
_entity.pdbx_description
1 polymer ?
#
loop_
_entity_poly.entity_id
_entity_poly.type
_entity_poly.pdbx_seq_one_letter_code
_entity_poly.pdbx_strand_id
1 'polypeptide(L)'
;AESHSYKIKPEVNGTQLDAEEVVQQAITAMLSMQDTLKLDDDVVIKPQVLSTDSRLIQGTEAANKLVACDVTLVAQLANTTEDITQINGDVISQWVTFDENYAPTFNEAVMSEWAIALVASLNTVGSTRTYTRGDGKQVSVSGGDYGWAVDTSSLVSTIEDAVTNASQGEISVPCSQTGKVYGAGHGLGRLL
;
A
#
# COMPACT_ATOMS: atom_id res chain seq x y z
N ALA A 1 -7.11 1.32 15.36
CA ALA A 1 -7.05 1.54 13.91
C ALA A 1 -7.68 0.32 13.25
N GLU A 2 -8.62 0.52 12.35
CA GLU A 2 -9.11 -0.60 11.53
C GLU A 2 -7.99 -0.96 10.56
N SER A 3 -7.52 -2.20 10.59
CA SER A 3 -6.51 -2.67 9.65
C SER A 3 -7.12 -2.68 8.25
N HIS A 4 -6.42 -2.12 7.27
CA HIS A 4 -6.82 -2.21 5.88
C HIS A 4 -6.98 -3.67 5.48
N SER A 5 -8.12 -4.03 4.88
CA SER A 5 -8.37 -5.40 4.44
C SER A 5 -9.25 -5.43 3.20
N TYR A 6 -8.93 -6.33 2.28
CA TYR A 6 -9.77 -6.62 1.12
C TYR A 6 -10.94 -7.50 1.51
N LYS A 7 -12.10 -7.19 0.98
CA LYS A 7 -13.33 -7.98 1.20
C LYS A 7 -14.02 -8.24 -0.12
N ILE A 8 -14.49 -9.46 -0.30
CA ILE A 8 -15.32 -9.80 -1.45
C ILE A 8 -16.68 -9.15 -1.27
N LYS A 9 -17.09 -8.36 -2.26
CA LYS A 9 -18.44 -7.81 -2.32
C LYS A 9 -19.33 -8.84 -3.03
N PRO A 10 -20.47 -9.23 -2.44
CA PRO A 10 -21.41 -10.11 -3.12
C PRO A 10 -21.85 -9.53 -4.47
N GLU A 11 -22.03 -10.40 -5.42
CA GLU A 11 -22.61 -10.06 -6.72
C GLU A 11 -24.03 -9.53 -6.58
N VAL A 12 -24.41 -8.68 -7.50
CA VAL A 12 -25.77 -8.19 -7.65
C VAL A 12 -26.30 -8.68 -8.98
N ASN A 13 -27.38 -9.45 -8.96
CA ASN A 13 -28.03 -9.89 -10.18
C ASN A 13 -28.45 -8.67 -11.00
N GLY A 14 -28.17 -8.73 -12.30
CA GLY A 14 -28.65 -7.74 -13.25
C GLY A 14 -30.17 -7.87 -13.48
N THR A 15 -30.69 -6.94 -14.26
CA THR A 15 -32.11 -6.99 -14.74
C THR A 15 -32.18 -7.36 -16.21
N GLN A 16 -31.05 -7.70 -16.83
CA GLN A 16 -31.01 -8.12 -18.22
C GLN A 16 -31.52 -9.55 -18.34
N LEU A 17 -32.50 -9.73 -19.21
CA LEU A 17 -33.11 -11.03 -19.48
C LEU A 17 -32.43 -11.73 -20.66
N ASP A 18 -32.28 -13.04 -20.56
CA ASP A 18 -31.92 -13.90 -21.67
C ASP A 18 -33.14 -14.07 -22.57
N ALA A 19 -33.08 -13.51 -23.78
CA ALA A 19 -34.20 -13.52 -24.73
C ALA A 19 -34.57 -14.93 -25.20
N GLU A 20 -33.59 -15.82 -25.33
CA GLU A 20 -33.85 -17.21 -25.76
C GLU A 20 -34.59 -17.97 -24.67
N GLU A 21 -34.17 -17.83 -23.40
CA GLU A 21 -34.84 -18.48 -22.28
C GLU A 21 -36.26 -17.95 -22.07
N VAL A 22 -36.46 -16.64 -22.20
CA VAL A 22 -37.81 -16.04 -22.14
C VAL A 22 -38.72 -16.63 -23.21
N VAL A 23 -38.23 -16.77 -24.45
CA VAL A 23 -39.01 -17.36 -25.55
C VAL A 23 -39.35 -18.83 -25.28
N GLN A 24 -38.41 -19.61 -24.76
CA GLN A 24 -38.65 -21.03 -24.41
C GLN A 24 -39.70 -21.17 -23.32
N GLN A 25 -39.64 -20.36 -22.28
CA GLN A 25 -40.68 -20.37 -21.23
C GLN A 25 -42.04 -19.90 -21.76
N ALA A 26 -42.06 -18.91 -22.65
CA ALA A 26 -43.30 -18.47 -23.29
C ALA A 26 -43.93 -19.58 -24.15
N ILE A 27 -43.14 -20.27 -24.97
CA ILE A 27 -43.63 -21.41 -25.79
C ILE A 27 -44.21 -22.50 -24.88
N THR A 28 -43.51 -22.84 -23.80
CA THR A 28 -43.93 -23.88 -22.84
C THR A 28 -45.25 -23.49 -22.18
N ALA A 29 -45.42 -22.24 -21.76
CA ALA A 29 -46.67 -21.74 -21.17
C ALA A 29 -47.80 -21.77 -22.16
N MET A 30 -47.57 -21.38 -23.42
CA MET A 30 -48.60 -21.44 -24.49
C MET A 30 -49.05 -22.88 -24.79
N LEU A 31 -48.10 -23.82 -24.89
CA LEU A 31 -48.43 -25.22 -25.12
C LEU A 31 -49.19 -25.86 -23.95
N SER A 32 -48.95 -25.35 -22.75
CA SER A 32 -49.63 -25.79 -21.52
C SER A 32 -50.94 -25.04 -21.26
N MET A 33 -51.39 -24.15 -22.18
CA MET A 33 -52.59 -23.31 -22.07
C MET A 33 -52.63 -22.49 -20.76
N GLN A 34 -51.52 -21.96 -20.34
CA GLN A 34 -51.43 -21.09 -19.15
C GLN A 34 -51.87 -19.67 -19.52
N ASP A 35 -52.76 -19.07 -18.71
CA ASP A 35 -53.26 -17.70 -18.94
C ASP A 35 -52.21 -16.63 -18.59
N THR A 36 -51.21 -16.97 -17.78
CA THR A 36 -50.15 -16.07 -17.31
C THR A 36 -48.82 -16.80 -17.27
N LEU A 37 -47.79 -16.15 -17.79
CA LEU A 37 -46.42 -16.58 -17.66
C LEU A 37 -45.77 -15.81 -16.52
N LYS A 38 -45.25 -16.51 -15.52
CA LYS A 38 -44.31 -15.95 -14.53
C LYS A 38 -42.92 -16.40 -14.93
N LEU A 39 -42.08 -15.45 -15.26
CA LEU A 39 -40.66 -15.70 -15.51
C LEU A 39 -39.97 -16.04 -14.19
N ASP A 40 -39.16 -17.07 -14.20
CA ASP A 40 -38.32 -17.44 -13.03
C ASP A 40 -36.95 -16.76 -13.08
N ASP A 41 -36.13 -17.01 -12.07
CA ASP A 41 -34.78 -16.39 -11.94
C ASP A 41 -33.80 -16.92 -13.01
N ASP A 42 -34.14 -17.99 -13.75
CA ASP A 42 -33.25 -18.56 -14.75
C ASP A 42 -33.22 -17.74 -16.04
N VAL A 43 -34.24 -16.91 -16.28
CA VAL A 43 -34.28 -15.96 -17.42
C VAL A 43 -33.36 -14.74 -17.20
N VAL A 44 -32.83 -14.54 -16.02
CA VAL A 44 -31.94 -13.40 -15.73
C VAL A 44 -30.52 -13.79 -16.06
N ILE A 45 -29.83 -12.96 -16.86
CA ILE A 45 -28.39 -13.16 -17.14
C ILE A 45 -27.61 -12.99 -15.83
N LYS A 46 -27.04 -14.12 -15.39
CA LYS A 46 -26.26 -14.17 -14.14
C LYS A 46 -24.88 -13.52 -14.32
N PRO A 47 -24.30 -12.91 -13.26
CA PRO A 47 -22.93 -12.41 -13.29
C PRO A 47 -21.94 -13.53 -13.68
N GLN A 48 -20.95 -13.19 -14.50
CA GLN A 48 -19.93 -14.16 -14.93
C GLN A 48 -18.98 -14.56 -13.78
N VAL A 49 -18.82 -13.68 -12.79
CA VAL A 49 -17.98 -13.90 -11.61
C VAL A 49 -18.86 -13.82 -10.38
N LEU A 50 -18.84 -14.89 -9.61
CA LEU A 50 -19.59 -14.98 -8.36
C LEU A 50 -18.67 -14.75 -7.17
N SER A 51 -19.20 -14.29 -6.06
CA SER A 51 -18.46 -14.14 -4.79
C SER A 51 -17.88 -15.46 -4.27
N THR A 52 -18.40 -16.59 -4.77
CA THR A 52 -17.93 -17.95 -4.47
C THR A 52 -16.81 -18.44 -5.41
N ASP A 53 -16.37 -17.62 -6.37
CA ASP A 53 -15.27 -18.01 -7.27
C ASP A 53 -14.01 -18.22 -6.45
N SER A 54 -13.42 -19.42 -6.59
CA SER A 54 -12.25 -19.83 -5.83
C SER A 54 -11.02 -18.94 -6.10
N ARG A 55 -10.89 -18.41 -7.32
CA ARG A 55 -9.81 -17.50 -7.71
C ARG A 55 -9.94 -16.17 -6.95
N LEU A 56 -11.18 -15.65 -6.85
CA LEU A 56 -11.45 -14.42 -6.13
C LEU A 56 -11.19 -14.58 -4.61
N ILE A 57 -11.59 -15.71 -4.04
CA ILE A 57 -11.33 -16.04 -2.62
C ILE A 57 -9.83 -16.12 -2.36
N GLN A 58 -9.09 -16.91 -3.16
CA GLN A 58 -7.64 -17.06 -3.01
C GLN A 58 -6.90 -15.75 -3.22
N GLY A 59 -7.30 -14.96 -4.23
CA GLY A 59 -6.72 -13.64 -4.48
C GLY A 59 -6.93 -12.67 -3.31
N THR A 60 -8.14 -12.67 -2.73
CA THR A 60 -8.44 -11.85 -1.56
C THR A 60 -7.62 -12.26 -0.34
N GLU A 61 -7.46 -13.56 -0.10
CA GLU A 61 -6.63 -14.08 0.99
C GLU A 61 -5.15 -13.71 0.79
N ALA A 62 -4.64 -13.84 -0.44
CA ALA A 62 -3.27 -13.47 -0.76
C ALA A 62 -3.03 -11.96 -0.62
N ALA A 63 -3.96 -11.12 -1.08
CA ALA A 63 -3.88 -9.67 -0.91
C ALA A 63 -3.91 -9.27 0.57
N ASN A 64 -4.74 -9.93 1.38
CA ASN A 64 -4.81 -9.66 2.82
C ASN A 64 -3.52 -10.04 3.55
N LYS A 65 -2.75 -11.02 3.07
CA LYS A 65 -1.43 -11.32 3.62
C LYS A 65 -0.43 -10.17 3.35
N LEU A 66 -0.46 -9.57 2.17
CA LEU A 66 0.42 -8.43 1.85
C LEU A 66 0.11 -7.21 2.73
N VAL A 67 -1.18 -6.86 2.87
CA VAL A 67 -1.59 -5.68 3.67
C VAL A 67 -1.61 -5.94 5.18
N ALA A 68 -1.27 -7.15 5.63
CA ALA A 68 -1.12 -7.47 7.04
C ALA A 68 0.17 -6.91 7.66
N CYS A 69 1.14 -6.47 6.85
CA CYS A 69 2.34 -5.82 7.36
C CYS A 69 1.99 -4.49 8.04
N ASP A 70 2.58 -4.26 9.21
CA ASP A 70 2.43 -3.02 9.99
C ASP A 70 3.75 -2.69 10.69
N VAL A 71 4.58 -1.92 10.01
CA VAL A 71 5.92 -1.57 10.49
C VAL A 71 6.10 -0.06 10.54
N THR A 72 6.80 0.41 11.56
CA THR A 72 7.26 1.79 11.67
C THR A 72 8.72 1.86 11.25
N LEU A 73 9.01 2.64 10.22
CA LEU A 73 10.38 2.97 9.87
C LEU A 73 10.94 3.96 10.88
N VAL A 74 12.07 3.61 11.50
CA VAL A 74 12.70 4.43 12.53
C VAL A 74 14.12 4.82 12.14
N ALA A 75 14.50 6.04 12.46
CA ALA A 75 15.89 6.48 12.38
C ALA A 75 16.62 6.22 13.70
N GLN A 76 17.76 5.55 13.63
CA GLN A 76 18.64 5.33 14.79
C GLN A 76 19.46 6.59 15.06
N LEU A 77 19.12 7.33 16.09
CA LEU A 77 19.91 8.42 16.63
C LEU A 77 20.89 7.90 17.70
N ALA A 78 21.86 8.70 18.08
CA ALA A 78 22.91 8.25 19.02
C ALA A 78 22.38 7.68 20.34
N ASN A 79 21.27 8.19 20.86
CA ASN A 79 20.70 7.78 22.14
C ASN A 79 19.19 7.53 22.11
N THR A 80 18.53 7.68 20.96
CA THR A 80 17.09 7.51 20.79
C THR A 80 16.78 6.98 19.39
N THR A 81 15.56 6.49 19.21
CA THR A 81 14.98 6.26 17.88
C THR A 81 13.94 7.36 17.59
N GLU A 82 13.80 7.72 16.34
CA GLU A 82 12.79 8.67 15.89
C GLU A 82 11.93 7.99 14.81
N ASP A 83 10.61 8.03 14.98
CA ASP A 83 9.68 7.47 14.03
C ASP A 83 9.66 8.35 12.77
N ILE A 84 9.91 7.74 11.64
CA ILE A 84 9.93 8.42 10.34
C ILE A 84 8.57 8.32 9.66
N THR A 85 8.09 7.10 9.47
CA THR A 85 6.80 6.85 8.82
C THR A 85 6.34 5.42 9.11
N GLN A 86 5.03 5.20 8.98
CA GLN A 86 4.44 3.88 9.12
C GLN A 86 4.12 3.30 7.74
N ILE A 87 4.47 2.05 7.54
CA ILE A 87 4.09 1.23 6.38
C ILE A 87 3.06 0.23 6.89
N ASN A 88 1.81 0.50 6.60
CA ASN A 88 0.66 -0.30 7.00
C ASN A 88 -0.17 -0.69 5.77
N GLY A 89 -1.28 -1.38 5.98
CA GLY A 89 -2.16 -1.81 4.92
C GLY A 89 -2.67 -0.69 4.01
N ASP A 90 -2.84 0.54 4.52
CA ASP A 90 -3.29 1.69 3.72
C ASP A 90 -2.23 2.13 2.71
N VAL A 91 -0.96 2.11 3.10
CA VAL A 91 0.17 2.41 2.23
C VAL A 91 0.38 1.27 1.23
N ILE A 92 0.42 0.03 1.73
CA ILE A 92 0.70 -1.16 0.91
C ILE A 92 -0.38 -1.39 -0.14
N SER A 93 -1.65 -1.10 0.17
CA SER A 93 -2.75 -1.24 -0.79
C SER A 93 -2.58 -0.41 -2.06
N GLN A 94 -1.81 0.68 -2.00
CA GLN A 94 -1.49 1.51 -3.17
C GLN A 94 -0.48 0.83 -4.11
N TRP A 95 0.24 -0.18 -3.63
CA TRP A 95 1.23 -0.94 -4.36
C TRP A 95 0.71 -2.29 -4.86
N VAL A 96 -0.51 -2.68 -4.45
CA VAL A 96 -1.13 -3.94 -4.85
C VAL A 96 -2.06 -3.71 -6.04
N THR A 97 -1.87 -4.49 -7.09
CA THR A 97 -2.76 -4.59 -8.25
C THR A 97 -3.22 -6.04 -8.40
N PHE A 98 -4.22 -6.28 -9.22
CA PHE A 98 -4.74 -7.62 -9.47
C PHE A 98 -4.64 -7.94 -10.96
N ASP A 99 -4.27 -9.17 -11.28
CA ASP A 99 -4.30 -9.69 -12.64
C ASP A 99 -5.70 -10.15 -13.07
N GLU A 100 -5.82 -10.69 -14.29
CA GLU A 100 -7.09 -11.19 -14.84
C GLU A 100 -7.65 -12.41 -14.08
N ASN A 101 -6.85 -13.06 -13.28
CA ASN A 101 -7.22 -14.19 -12.43
C ASN A 101 -7.48 -13.79 -10.98
N TYR A 102 -7.52 -12.48 -10.68
CA TYR A 102 -7.66 -11.90 -9.35
C TYR A 102 -6.48 -12.18 -8.43
N ALA A 103 -5.34 -12.65 -8.95
CA ALA A 103 -4.14 -12.81 -8.14
C ALA A 103 -3.51 -11.44 -7.85
N PRO A 104 -3.18 -11.13 -6.59
CA PRO A 104 -2.54 -9.86 -6.27
C PRO A 104 -1.11 -9.84 -6.81
N THR A 105 -0.76 -8.72 -7.42
CA THR A 105 0.59 -8.44 -7.91
C THR A 105 1.12 -7.23 -7.17
N PHE A 106 2.33 -7.35 -6.64
CA PHE A 106 3.02 -6.26 -5.97
C PHE A 106 3.73 -5.38 -7.00
N ASN A 107 3.39 -4.10 -7.02
CA ASN A 107 3.98 -3.13 -7.96
C ASN A 107 5.25 -2.52 -7.37
N GLU A 108 6.38 -3.19 -7.59
CA GLU A 108 7.70 -2.78 -7.12
C GLU A 108 8.09 -1.38 -7.62
N ALA A 109 7.65 -0.97 -8.81
CA ALA A 109 7.97 0.35 -9.36
C ALA A 109 7.32 1.47 -8.54
N VAL A 110 6.04 1.34 -8.20
CA VAL A 110 5.32 2.34 -7.38
C VAL A 110 5.89 2.39 -5.96
N MET A 111 6.20 1.23 -5.38
CA MET A 111 6.85 1.17 -4.07
C MET A 111 8.24 1.81 -4.09
N SER A 112 9.04 1.55 -5.15
CA SER A 112 10.36 2.17 -5.30
C SER A 112 10.28 3.69 -5.46
N GLU A 113 9.32 4.20 -6.21
CA GLU A 113 9.07 5.65 -6.33
C GLU A 113 8.72 6.27 -4.97
N TRP A 114 7.87 5.60 -4.20
CA TRP A 114 7.55 6.02 -2.84
C TRP A 114 8.80 6.04 -1.94
N ALA A 115 9.63 4.99 -1.99
CA ALA A 115 10.87 4.91 -1.22
C ALA A 115 11.88 6.00 -1.62
N ILE A 116 12.02 6.30 -2.92
CA ILE A 116 12.88 7.38 -3.43
C ILE A 116 12.41 8.74 -2.90
N ALA A 117 11.10 9.00 -2.92
CA ALA A 117 10.54 10.24 -2.38
C ALA A 117 10.80 10.37 -0.87
N LEU A 118 10.66 9.29 -0.12
CA LEU A 118 10.99 9.25 1.30
C LEU A 118 12.48 9.54 1.53
N VAL A 119 13.37 8.88 0.81
CA VAL A 119 14.83 9.08 0.91
C VAL A 119 15.20 10.53 0.61
N ALA A 120 14.58 11.14 -0.41
CA ALA A 120 14.82 12.55 -0.74
C ALA A 120 14.49 13.50 0.42
N SER A 121 13.48 13.16 1.22
CA SER A 121 13.12 13.93 2.42
C SER A 121 14.06 13.73 3.61
N LEU A 122 14.70 12.55 3.69
CA LEU A 122 15.57 12.17 4.80
C LEU A 122 17.04 12.55 4.59
N ASN A 123 17.49 12.62 3.35
CA ASN A 123 18.88 12.92 3.03
C ASN A 123 19.23 14.38 3.37
N THR A 124 20.26 14.55 4.18
CA THR A 124 20.72 15.87 4.62
C THR A 124 22.21 16.12 4.36
N VAL A 125 22.92 15.14 3.80
CA VAL A 125 24.32 15.32 3.37
C VAL A 125 24.41 16.41 2.30
N GLY A 126 25.33 17.35 2.46
CA GLY A 126 25.54 18.45 1.52
C GLY A 126 24.47 19.55 1.55
N SER A 127 23.46 19.46 2.42
CA SER A 127 22.43 20.48 2.54
C SER A 127 22.97 21.81 3.08
N THR A 128 22.35 22.92 2.68
CA THR A 128 22.64 24.26 3.23
C THR A 128 21.99 24.41 4.59
N ARG A 129 22.76 24.85 5.58
CA ARG A 129 22.28 25.09 6.95
C ARG A 129 22.55 26.54 7.33
N THR A 130 21.59 27.18 7.96
CA THR A 130 21.69 28.56 8.42
C THR A 130 21.77 28.59 9.94
N TYR A 131 22.76 29.26 10.46
CA TYR A 131 23.00 29.44 11.89
C TYR A 131 22.91 30.90 12.26
N THR A 132 22.30 31.20 13.38
CA THR A 132 22.35 32.53 13.98
C THR A 132 23.53 32.59 14.96
N ARG A 133 24.51 33.45 14.67
CA ARG A 133 25.61 33.70 15.55
C ARG A 133 25.17 34.46 16.81
N GLY A 134 26.01 34.45 17.83
CA GLY A 134 25.75 35.17 19.08
C GLY A 134 25.63 36.70 18.92
N ASP A 135 26.10 37.27 17.81
CA ASP A 135 25.92 38.67 17.42
C ASP A 135 24.63 38.94 16.63
N GLY A 136 23.75 37.93 16.49
CA GLY A 136 22.46 38.05 15.76
C GLY A 136 22.58 37.89 14.25
N LYS A 137 23.79 37.74 13.68
CA LYS A 137 23.95 37.57 12.23
C LYS A 137 23.68 36.12 11.83
N GLN A 138 22.98 35.96 10.72
CA GLN A 138 22.78 34.66 10.08
C GLN A 138 23.97 34.32 9.18
N VAL A 139 24.47 33.10 9.30
CA VAL A 139 25.52 32.55 8.46
C VAL A 139 25.02 31.26 7.85
N SER A 140 25.03 31.17 6.52
CA SER A 140 24.68 29.97 5.79
C SER A 140 25.94 29.20 5.43
N VAL A 141 25.94 27.91 5.76
CA VAL A 141 27.01 26.95 5.42
C VAL A 141 26.40 25.91 4.50
N SER A 142 26.99 25.73 3.33
CA SER A 142 26.54 24.75 2.33
C SER A 142 27.64 23.76 2.00
N GLY A 143 27.23 22.58 1.60
CA GLY A 143 28.16 21.50 1.26
C GLY A 143 28.70 20.77 2.50
N GLY A 144 29.77 20.02 2.29
CA GLY A 144 30.39 19.18 3.31
C GLY A 144 29.79 17.77 3.35
N ASP A 145 30.41 16.95 4.17
CA ASP A 145 30.12 15.52 4.33
C ASP A 145 29.27 15.22 5.59
N TYR A 146 28.81 16.25 6.27
CA TYR A 146 27.97 16.08 7.45
C TYR A 146 26.50 15.94 7.09
N GLY A 147 25.86 14.93 7.64
CA GLY A 147 24.42 14.71 7.46
C GLY A 147 24.06 13.23 7.42
N TRP A 148 22.79 12.97 7.08
CA TRP A 148 22.25 11.64 6.90
C TRP A 148 22.23 11.30 5.41
N ALA A 149 22.65 10.10 5.07
CA ALA A 149 22.48 9.52 3.74
C ALA A 149 21.86 8.14 3.87
N VAL A 150 20.64 8.00 3.35
CA VAL A 150 19.91 6.74 3.32
C VAL A 150 20.35 5.94 2.10
N ASP A 151 20.56 4.64 2.30
CA ASP A 151 20.79 3.70 1.20
C ASP A 151 19.44 3.29 0.60
N THR A 152 19.11 3.85 -0.55
CA THR A 152 17.82 3.64 -1.22
C THR A 152 17.60 2.18 -1.59
N SER A 153 18.63 1.51 -2.10
CA SER A 153 18.51 0.11 -2.51
C SER A 153 18.26 -0.83 -1.33
N SER A 154 18.98 -0.62 -0.25
CA SER A 154 18.76 -1.37 0.99
C SER A 154 17.40 -1.07 1.61
N LEU A 155 16.91 0.18 1.52
CA LEU A 155 15.57 0.53 2.02
C LEU A 155 14.48 -0.19 1.23
N VAL A 156 14.57 -0.19 -0.11
CA VAL A 156 13.63 -0.89 -1.00
C VAL A 156 13.58 -2.37 -0.62
N SER A 157 14.73 -3.06 -0.56
CA SER A 157 14.78 -4.48 -0.18
C SER A 157 14.22 -4.73 1.22
N THR A 158 14.48 -3.83 2.17
CA THR A 158 13.95 -3.95 3.53
C THR A 158 12.43 -3.86 3.57
N ILE A 159 11.85 -2.98 2.75
CA ILE A 159 10.38 -2.83 2.64
C ILE A 159 9.78 -4.07 1.95
N GLU A 160 10.39 -4.56 0.88
CA GLU A 160 9.94 -5.78 0.19
C GLU A 160 9.91 -6.98 1.13
N ASP A 161 10.99 -7.17 1.88
CA ASP A 161 11.08 -8.25 2.87
C ASP A 161 10.03 -8.10 3.98
N ALA A 162 9.82 -6.88 4.47
CA ALA A 162 8.82 -6.60 5.49
C ALA A 162 7.40 -6.92 5.03
N VAL A 163 7.02 -6.50 3.82
CA VAL A 163 5.70 -6.76 3.23
C VAL A 163 5.51 -8.25 2.96
N THR A 164 6.51 -8.91 2.37
CA THR A 164 6.45 -10.35 2.04
C THR A 164 6.29 -11.22 3.29
N ASN A 165 6.94 -10.85 4.39
CA ASN A 165 6.89 -11.57 5.66
C ASN A 165 5.76 -11.10 6.59
N ALA A 166 4.91 -10.15 6.16
CA ALA A 166 3.89 -9.51 6.99
C ALA A 166 4.46 -9.05 8.35
N SER A 167 5.61 -8.40 8.31
CA SER A 167 6.36 -7.97 9.50
C SER A 167 5.58 -6.97 10.34
N GLN A 168 5.88 -6.95 11.64
CA GLN A 168 5.26 -6.06 12.62
C GLN A 168 6.34 -5.37 13.44
N GLY A 169 6.05 -4.14 13.90
CA GLY A 169 6.93 -3.41 14.81
C GLY A 169 7.86 -2.42 14.13
N GLU A 170 9.05 -2.21 14.68
CA GLU A 170 9.98 -1.20 14.20
C GLU A 170 11.04 -1.78 13.27
N ILE A 171 11.36 -1.05 12.20
CA ILE A 171 12.44 -1.36 11.27
C ILE A 171 13.33 -0.12 11.11
N SER A 172 14.62 -0.29 11.32
CA SER A 172 15.59 0.80 11.15
C SER A 172 15.78 1.15 9.68
N VAL A 173 15.74 2.45 9.37
CA VAL A 173 16.11 2.95 8.04
C VAL A 173 17.59 2.70 7.77
N PRO A 174 17.93 1.97 6.68
CA PRO A 174 19.32 1.69 6.35
C PRO A 174 20.02 2.97 5.88
N CYS A 175 21.08 3.38 6.61
CA CYS A 175 21.84 4.57 6.28
C CYS A 175 23.27 4.20 5.91
N SER A 176 23.74 4.70 4.77
CA SER A 176 25.16 4.64 4.40
C SER A 176 26.02 5.63 5.19
N GLN A 177 25.37 6.70 5.67
CA GLN A 177 25.98 7.67 6.58
C GLN A 177 24.97 8.18 7.58
N THR A 178 25.39 8.27 8.85
CA THR A 178 24.61 8.89 9.92
C THR A 178 25.26 10.20 10.37
N GLY A 179 24.43 11.22 10.62
CA GLY A 179 24.91 12.49 11.14
C GLY A 179 25.64 12.30 12.47
N LYS A 180 26.84 12.86 12.61
CA LYS A 180 27.57 12.82 13.87
C LYS A 180 26.95 13.76 14.88
N VAL A 181 26.61 13.26 16.06
CA VAL A 181 26.18 14.09 17.18
C VAL A 181 27.43 14.66 17.88
N TYR A 182 27.68 15.94 17.72
CA TYR A 182 28.72 16.64 18.49
C TYR A 182 28.12 17.07 19.83
N GLY A 183 28.41 16.32 20.89
CA GLY A 183 28.26 16.66 22.31
C GLY A 183 26.93 17.23 22.79
N ALA A 184 26.58 16.94 24.03
CA ALA A 184 25.45 17.55 24.72
C ALA A 184 25.69 19.07 24.86
N GLY A 185 24.95 19.85 24.07
CA GLY A 185 25.05 21.32 24.09
C GLY A 185 25.12 21.99 22.74
N HIS A 186 25.43 21.27 21.70
CA HIS A 186 25.33 21.76 20.32
C HIS A 186 24.11 21.07 19.67
N GLY A 187 22.96 21.46 20.16
CA GLY A 187 21.69 21.05 19.57
C GLY A 187 21.63 21.51 18.11
N LEU A 188 22.26 20.75 17.23
CA LEU A 188 21.89 20.75 15.83
C LEU A 188 20.54 20.02 15.78
N GLY A 189 19.54 20.85 16.05
CA GLY A 189 18.20 20.44 16.19
C GLY A 189 17.73 19.56 15.05
N ARG A 190 16.85 18.72 15.43
CA ARG A 190 15.84 18.02 14.68
C ARG A 190 16.08 17.93 13.19
N LEU A 191 16.14 16.71 12.71
CA LEU A 191 16.13 16.31 11.31
C LEU A 191 14.85 16.64 10.55
N LEU A 192 13.92 17.37 11.15
CA LEU A 192 12.66 17.80 10.54
C LEU A 192 12.49 19.31 10.63
#